data_d019a265a701c18c531d0fde7f6c566e
#
_entry.id   d019a265a701c18c531d0fde7f6c566e
#
_cell.length_a   1.000
_cell.length_b   1.000
_cell.length_c   1.000
_cell.angle_alpha   90.00
_cell.angle_beta   90.00
_cell.angle_gamma   90.00
#
_symmetry.space_group_name_H-M   'P 1'
#
loop_
_entity.id
_entity.type
_entity.pdbx_description
1 polymer ?
#
loop_
_entity_poly.entity_id
_entity_poly.type
_entity_poly.pdbx_seq_one_letter_code
_entity_poly.pdbx_strand_id
1 'polypeptide(L)'
;MDKTALFNLSYGVYVVTTWGEGKATGCTANSAMQITSEPATVAVSINHDNYTNKCIKDTGIFAVNILGEKVDPIIIGSFGFRSGKDVDKFEGIEPLVKEFTPVLPQAISYITCKVINAMETDTHTIFLGQVTDACNLSKDTPMTYSYYHKVVKGSTPKNAPTYKGD
;
A
#
# COMPACT_ATOMS: atom_id res chain seq x y z
N MET A 1 -1.79 -13.60 -26.39
CA MET A 1 -2.18 -13.68 -24.98
C MET A 1 -3.33 -12.72 -24.72
N ASP A 2 -4.41 -13.22 -24.13
CA ASP A 2 -5.54 -12.37 -23.70
C ASP A 2 -5.24 -11.77 -22.32
N LYS A 3 -4.81 -10.51 -22.30
CA LYS A 3 -4.45 -9.80 -21.06
C LYS A 3 -5.67 -9.54 -20.16
N THR A 4 -6.90 -9.63 -20.67
CA THR A 4 -8.10 -9.40 -19.88
C THR A 4 -8.30 -10.47 -18.79
N ALA A 5 -7.73 -11.67 -18.99
CA ALA A 5 -7.72 -12.72 -17.98
C ALA A 5 -7.09 -12.28 -16.65
N LEU A 6 -6.09 -11.39 -16.70
CA LEU A 6 -5.43 -10.84 -15.50
C LEU A 6 -6.36 -9.96 -14.66
N PHE A 7 -7.43 -9.40 -15.25
CA PHE A 7 -8.40 -8.57 -14.55
C PHE A 7 -9.34 -9.36 -13.64
N ASN A 8 -9.31 -10.70 -13.74
CA ASN A 8 -10.05 -11.60 -12.86
C ASN A 8 -9.32 -11.89 -11.54
N LEU A 9 -8.06 -11.47 -11.39
CA LEU A 9 -7.38 -11.54 -10.11
C LEU A 9 -8.03 -10.57 -9.10
N SER A 10 -8.15 -11.02 -7.86
CA SER A 10 -8.76 -10.24 -6.79
C SER A 10 -7.69 -9.46 -6.02
N TYR A 11 -8.00 -8.20 -5.71
CA TYR A 11 -7.12 -7.30 -4.95
C TYR A 11 -7.92 -6.52 -3.92
N GLY A 12 -7.23 -6.09 -2.86
CA GLY A 12 -7.73 -5.07 -1.95
C GLY A 12 -7.31 -3.66 -2.37
N VAL A 13 -7.57 -2.69 -1.50
CA VAL A 13 -7.08 -1.30 -1.64
C VAL A 13 -6.35 -0.94 -0.35
N TYR A 14 -5.08 -0.59 -0.48
CA TYR A 14 -4.16 -0.37 0.62
C TYR A 14 -3.41 0.94 0.47
N VAL A 15 -2.91 1.46 1.58
CA VAL A 15 -1.83 2.46 1.57
C VAL A 15 -0.61 1.80 2.21
N VAL A 16 0.49 1.69 1.46
CA VAL A 16 1.76 1.19 1.99
C VAL A 16 2.56 2.38 2.47
N THR A 17 2.93 2.38 3.76
CA THR A 17 3.59 3.52 4.41
C THR A 17 4.97 3.14 4.97
N THR A 18 5.84 4.13 5.03
CA THR A 18 7.18 4.07 5.62
C THR A 18 7.67 5.48 5.93
N TRP A 19 8.92 5.63 6.36
CA TRP A 19 9.57 6.93 6.53
C TRP A 19 10.40 7.30 5.30
N GLY A 20 10.31 8.55 4.88
CA GLY A 20 11.19 9.16 3.87
C GLY A 20 11.79 10.45 4.42
N GLU A 21 13.12 10.49 4.61
CA GLU A 21 13.83 11.66 5.14
C GLU A 21 13.25 12.20 6.46
N GLY A 22 12.88 11.28 7.36
CA GLY A 22 12.32 11.60 8.68
C GLY A 22 10.84 12.00 8.67
N LYS A 23 10.15 11.97 7.52
CA LYS A 23 8.70 12.23 7.40
C LYS A 23 7.96 10.95 7.04
N ALA A 24 6.74 10.82 7.56
CA ALA A 24 5.86 9.75 7.13
C ALA A 24 5.48 9.92 5.66
N THR A 25 5.56 8.86 4.89
CA THR A 25 5.21 8.83 3.48
C THR A 25 4.58 7.50 3.09
N GLY A 26 4.08 7.39 1.87
CA GLY A 26 3.47 6.15 1.40
C GLY A 26 2.85 6.30 0.03
N CYS A 27 2.33 5.20 -0.48
CA CYS A 27 1.60 5.14 -1.74
C CYS A 27 0.40 4.20 -1.66
N THR A 28 -0.65 4.54 -2.40
CA THR A 28 -1.77 3.63 -2.62
C THR A 28 -1.32 2.44 -3.44
N ALA A 29 -1.69 1.24 -3.00
CA ALA A 29 -1.36 -0.01 -3.67
C ALA A 29 -2.53 -0.99 -3.59
N ASN A 30 -2.62 -1.90 -4.57
CA ASN A 30 -3.55 -3.03 -4.55
C ASN A 30 -2.82 -4.39 -4.48
N SER A 31 -1.51 -4.39 -4.60
CA SER A 31 -0.69 -5.60 -4.73
C SER A 31 0.00 -5.91 -3.41
N ALA A 32 -0.80 -6.34 -2.43
CA ALA A 32 -0.33 -6.86 -1.15
C ALA A 32 -1.03 -8.18 -0.86
N MET A 33 -0.31 -9.14 -0.30
CA MET A 33 -0.87 -10.43 0.10
C MET A 33 -0.08 -11.07 1.23
N GLN A 34 -0.78 -11.84 2.07
CA GLN A 34 -0.14 -12.72 3.04
C GLN A 34 0.52 -13.89 2.31
N ILE A 35 1.75 -14.22 2.67
CA ILE A 35 2.53 -15.31 2.07
C ILE A 35 2.58 -16.53 2.99
N THR A 36 2.86 -16.33 4.27
CA THR A 36 2.89 -17.39 5.28
C THR A 36 2.14 -16.97 6.54
N SER A 37 1.67 -17.94 7.32
CA SER A 37 0.97 -17.69 8.59
C SER A 37 1.87 -17.82 9.81
N GLU A 38 2.85 -18.74 9.78
CA GLU A 38 3.75 -19.00 10.91
C GLU A 38 5.18 -19.28 10.43
N PRO A 39 6.12 -18.34 10.57
CA PRO A 39 5.87 -16.95 10.96
C PRO A 39 5.02 -16.20 9.92
N ALA A 40 4.27 -15.19 10.36
CA ALA A 40 3.46 -14.39 9.46
C ALA A 40 4.35 -13.51 8.55
N THR A 41 4.13 -13.61 7.24
CA THR A 41 4.82 -12.77 6.25
C THR A 41 3.83 -12.20 5.24
N VAL A 42 4.13 -10.99 4.75
CA VAL A 42 3.34 -10.27 3.76
C VAL A 42 4.25 -9.77 2.65
N ALA A 43 3.81 -9.91 1.41
CA ALA A 43 4.48 -9.34 0.25
C ALA A 43 3.71 -8.12 -0.27
N VAL A 44 4.45 -7.11 -0.72
CA VAL A 44 3.93 -5.93 -1.44
C VAL A 44 4.74 -5.69 -2.71
N SER A 45 4.07 -5.31 -3.79
CA SER A 45 4.72 -4.96 -5.06
C SER A 45 4.64 -3.45 -5.28
N ILE A 46 5.78 -2.77 -5.31
CA ILE A 46 5.88 -1.31 -5.42
C ILE A 46 6.69 -0.94 -6.66
N ASN A 47 6.14 -0.07 -7.50
CA ASN A 47 6.81 0.42 -8.71
C ASN A 47 8.10 1.15 -8.36
N HIS A 48 9.13 0.99 -9.20
CA HIS A 48 10.42 1.66 -9.03
C HIS A 48 10.32 3.19 -9.03
N ASP A 49 9.37 3.75 -9.78
CA ASP A 49 9.14 5.20 -9.87
C ASP A 49 8.40 5.78 -8.66
N ASN A 50 7.82 4.94 -7.81
CA ASN A 50 7.24 5.38 -6.55
C ASN A 50 8.35 5.74 -5.54
N TYR A 51 8.32 6.96 -5.01
CA TYR A 51 9.22 7.39 -3.94
C TYR A 51 9.21 6.44 -2.74
N THR A 52 8.06 5.85 -2.44
CA THR A 52 7.89 4.85 -1.37
C THR A 52 8.79 3.62 -1.57
N ASN A 53 9.05 3.20 -2.82
CA ASN A 53 9.97 2.09 -3.11
C ASN A 53 11.37 2.37 -2.54
N LYS A 54 11.94 3.53 -2.88
CA LYS A 54 13.23 3.97 -2.35
C LYS A 54 13.22 4.05 -0.83
N CYS A 55 12.16 4.62 -0.25
CA CYS A 55 12.05 4.77 1.20
C CYS A 55 12.00 3.42 1.94
N ILE A 56 11.32 2.41 1.40
CA ILE A 56 11.32 1.06 1.97
C ILE A 56 12.71 0.43 1.90
N LYS A 57 13.43 0.62 0.79
CA LYS A 57 14.83 0.14 0.66
C LYS A 57 15.75 0.80 1.68
N ASP A 58 15.58 2.09 1.92
CA ASP A 58 16.40 2.86 2.86
C ASP A 58 16.11 2.50 4.33
N THR A 59 14.84 2.27 4.67
CA THR A 59 14.41 2.04 6.07
C THR A 59 14.35 0.56 6.47
N GLY A 60 14.07 -0.31 5.52
CA GLY A 60 13.86 -1.73 5.78
C GLY A 60 12.54 -2.07 6.48
N ILE A 61 11.60 -1.11 6.55
CA ILE A 61 10.29 -1.29 7.20
C ILE A 61 9.16 -0.74 6.33
N PHE A 62 7.97 -1.30 6.47
CA PHE A 62 6.75 -0.76 5.88
C PHE A 62 5.51 -1.19 6.68
N ALA A 63 4.42 -0.47 6.50
CA ALA A 63 3.11 -0.91 6.96
C ALA A 63 2.16 -1.03 5.77
N VAL A 64 1.31 -2.05 5.80
CA VAL A 64 0.14 -2.18 4.93
C VAL A 64 -1.06 -1.67 5.71
N ASN A 65 -1.62 -0.55 5.28
CA ASN A 65 -2.83 0.03 5.85
C ASN A 65 -4.01 -0.39 4.98
N ILE A 66 -4.91 -1.19 5.53
CA ILE A 66 -6.07 -1.72 4.83
C ILE A 66 -7.17 -0.68 4.86
N LEU A 67 -7.66 -0.26 3.68
CA LEU A 67 -8.72 0.74 3.59
C LEU A 67 -10.10 0.09 3.65
N GLY A 68 -11.03 0.74 4.34
CA GLY A 68 -12.43 0.36 4.39
C GLY A 68 -13.25 1.00 3.28
N GLU A 69 -14.46 0.47 3.03
CA GLU A 69 -15.38 1.02 2.02
C GLU A 69 -15.84 2.45 2.34
N LYS A 70 -15.81 2.85 3.62
CA LYS A 70 -16.20 4.19 4.09
C LYS A 70 -15.06 5.20 4.14
N VAL A 71 -13.85 4.82 3.74
CA VAL A 71 -12.71 5.77 3.72
C VAL A 71 -13.03 6.94 2.77
N ASP A 72 -12.61 8.14 3.15
CA ASP A 72 -12.70 9.28 2.24
C ASP A 72 -11.85 9.01 0.99
N PRO A 73 -12.44 9.03 -0.22
CA PRO A 73 -11.71 8.78 -1.47
C PRO A 73 -10.50 9.69 -1.68
N ILE A 74 -10.45 10.85 -1.03
CA ILE A 74 -9.30 11.77 -1.09
C ILE A 74 -8.01 11.09 -0.59
N ILE A 75 -8.12 10.16 0.36
CA ILE A 75 -6.97 9.39 0.87
C ILE A 75 -6.36 8.56 -0.26
N ILE A 76 -7.19 7.84 -1.01
CA ILE A 76 -6.73 7.01 -2.14
C ILE A 76 -6.04 7.90 -3.18
N GLY A 77 -6.64 9.04 -3.52
CA GLY A 77 -6.09 9.99 -4.48
C GLY A 77 -4.77 10.62 -4.03
N SER A 78 -4.72 11.10 -2.80
CA SER A 78 -3.54 11.78 -2.24
C SER A 78 -2.33 10.86 -2.15
N PHE A 79 -2.53 9.60 -1.77
CA PHE A 79 -1.44 8.60 -1.73
C PHE A 79 -1.16 7.95 -3.09
N GLY A 80 -2.11 7.96 -4.04
CA GLY A 80 -2.00 7.26 -5.33
C GLY A 80 -1.47 8.10 -6.49
N PHE A 81 -1.78 9.41 -6.53
CA PHE A 81 -1.52 10.25 -7.71
C PHE A 81 -0.46 11.34 -7.50
N ARG A 82 0.15 11.40 -6.34
CA ARG A 82 1.23 12.35 -6.00
C ARG A 82 2.46 11.60 -5.52
N SER A 83 3.64 12.16 -5.76
CA SER A 83 4.89 11.63 -5.21
C SER A 83 5.17 12.21 -3.83
N GLY A 84 5.54 11.36 -2.88
CA GLY A 84 6.02 11.80 -1.57
C GLY A 84 7.35 12.57 -1.61
N LYS A 85 8.03 12.56 -2.77
CA LYS A 85 9.20 13.42 -3.02
C LYS A 85 8.80 14.89 -3.16
N ASP A 86 7.62 15.15 -3.73
CA ASP A 86 7.16 16.50 -4.08
C ASP A 86 6.18 17.08 -3.07
N VAL A 87 5.46 16.22 -2.33
CA VAL A 87 4.43 16.64 -1.38
C VAL A 87 4.54 15.86 -0.06
N ASP A 88 4.09 16.48 1.02
CA ASP A 88 3.88 15.80 2.29
C ASP A 88 2.61 14.95 2.20
N LYS A 89 2.78 13.62 2.17
CA LYS A 89 1.67 12.67 2.07
C LYS A 89 0.76 12.66 3.29
N PHE A 90 1.31 13.05 4.45
CA PHE A 90 0.60 13.11 5.71
C PHE A 90 0.22 14.55 6.11
N GLU A 91 0.25 15.50 5.18
CA GLU A 91 -0.20 16.86 5.48
C GLU A 91 -1.61 16.85 6.09
N GLY A 92 -1.72 17.40 7.32
CA GLY A 92 -2.97 17.40 8.09
C GLY A 92 -3.37 16.05 8.71
N ILE A 93 -2.53 15.03 8.60
CA ILE A 93 -2.74 13.70 9.21
C ILE A 93 -1.60 13.42 10.17
N GLU A 94 -1.91 13.25 11.46
CA GLU A 94 -0.94 12.77 12.43
C GLU A 94 -0.84 11.25 12.31
N PRO A 95 0.29 10.67 11.88
CA PRO A 95 0.42 9.23 11.76
C PRO A 95 0.43 8.57 13.15
N LEU A 96 -0.17 7.40 13.25
CA LEU A 96 0.13 6.50 14.35
C LEU A 96 1.53 5.90 14.11
N VAL A 97 2.29 5.67 15.18
CA VAL A 97 3.59 4.99 15.08
C VAL A 97 3.49 3.65 15.78
N LYS A 98 3.67 2.58 15.02
CA LYS A 98 3.62 1.19 15.50
C LYS A 98 4.88 0.45 15.05
N GLU A 99 5.58 -0.20 15.98
CA GLU A 99 6.84 -0.88 15.69
C GLU A 99 7.78 -0.01 14.82
N PHE A 100 7.96 1.25 15.21
CA PHE A 100 8.76 2.27 14.50
C PHE A 100 8.26 2.63 13.10
N THR A 101 7.08 2.18 12.68
CA THR A 101 6.53 2.38 11.33
C THR A 101 5.32 3.31 11.38
N PRO A 102 5.21 4.29 10.44
CA PRO A 102 4.04 5.16 10.39
C PRO A 102 2.84 4.39 9.85
N VAL A 103 1.70 4.54 10.52
CA VAL A 103 0.42 3.91 10.19
C VAL A 103 -0.62 5.00 9.95
N LEU A 104 -1.45 4.79 8.94
CA LEU A 104 -2.54 5.70 8.58
C LEU A 104 -3.73 5.54 9.53
N PRO A 105 -4.12 6.57 10.30
CA PRO A 105 -5.22 6.45 11.26
C PRO A 105 -6.59 6.15 10.63
N GLN A 106 -6.77 6.51 9.34
CA GLN A 106 -8.02 6.28 8.59
C GLN A 106 -8.15 4.85 8.06
N ALA A 107 -7.14 4.00 8.24
CA ALA A 107 -7.22 2.58 7.90
C ALA A 107 -8.17 1.83 8.84
N ILE A 108 -8.77 0.76 8.37
CA ILE A 108 -9.56 -0.15 9.23
C ILE A 108 -8.68 -1.15 9.98
N SER A 109 -7.51 -1.45 9.42
CA SER A 109 -6.51 -2.34 10.00
C SER A 109 -5.13 -1.95 9.49
N TYR A 110 -4.11 -2.30 10.22
CA TYR A 110 -2.72 -2.18 9.77
C TYR A 110 -1.94 -3.46 10.03
N ILE A 111 -0.89 -3.63 9.25
CA ILE A 111 0.10 -4.70 9.39
C ILE A 111 1.47 -4.05 9.21
N THR A 112 2.28 -4.00 10.27
CA THR A 112 3.67 -3.51 10.17
C THR A 112 4.61 -4.66 9.88
N CYS A 113 5.64 -4.40 9.08
CA CYS A 113 6.56 -5.39 8.59
C CYS A 113 8.01 -4.89 8.61
N LYS A 114 8.91 -5.81 8.91
CA LYS A 114 10.36 -5.67 8.65
C LYS A 114 10.68 -6.43 7.36
N VAL A 115 11.33 -5.76 6.41
CA VAL A 115 11.76 -6.39 5.15
C VAL A 115 12.78 -7.47 5.44
N ILE A 116 12.52 -8.69 4.96
CA ILE A 116 13.42 -9.85 5.10
C ILE A 116 13.97 -10.31 3.74
N ASN A 117 13.32 -9.93 2.64
CA ASN A 117 13.80 -10.20 1.28
C ASN A 117 13.16 -9.23 0.29
N ALA A 118 13.77 -9.08 -0.87
CA ALA A 118 13.22 -8.30 -1.97
C ALA A 118 13.60 -8.96 -3.31
N MET A 119 12.65 -8.93 -4.25
CA MET A 119 12.85 -9.41 -5.61
C MET A 119 12.60 -8.27 -6.60
N GLU A 120 13.58 -7.99 -7.43
CA GLU A 120 13.47 -6.98 -8.47
C GLU A 120 12.82 -7.58 -9.73
N THR A 121 11.92 -6.82 -10.35
CA THR A 121 11.38 -7.04 -11.68
C THR A 121 11.74 -5.86 -12.58
N ASP A 122 11.32 -5.86 -13.84
CA ASP A 122 11.63 -4.76 -14.77
C ASP A 122 11.08 -3.41 -14.30
N THR A 123 9.95 -3.39 -13.58
CA THR A 123 9.25 -2.15 -13.19
C THR A 123 8.93 -2.04 -11.71
N HIS A 124 8.98 -3.13 -10.97
CA HIS A 124 8.57 -3.20 -9.57
C HIS A 124 9.57 -3.94 -8.71
N THR A 125 9.61 -3.60 -7.44
CA THR A 125 10.22 -4.40 -6.39
C THR A 125 9.12 -5.11 -5.60
N ILE A 126 9.25 -6.42 -5.43
CA ILE A 126 8.42 -7.20 -4.50
C ILE A 126 9.18 -7.26 -3.17
N PHE A 127 8.66 -6.59 -2.15
CA PHE A 127 9.21 -6.66 -0.79
C PHE A 127 8.50 -7.75 -0.01
N LEU A 128 9.25 -8.68 0.57
CA LEU A 128 8.75 -9.63 1.54
C LEU A 128 9.06 -9.13 2.94
N GLY A 129 8.01 -8.91 3.73
CA GLY A 129 8.13 -8.46 5.11
C GLY A 129 7.69 -9.52 6.11
N GLN A 130 8.46 -9.67 7.19
CA GLN A 130 8.01 -10.38 8.38
C GLN A 130 7.11 -9.44 9.18
N VAL A 131 5.93 -9.91 9.54
CA VAL A 131 4.98 -9.13 10.34
C VAL A 131 5.54 -8.90 11.74
N THR A 132 5.58 -7.64 12.16
CA THR A 132 6.04 -7.22 13.50
C THR A 132 4.88 -6.86 14.42
N ASP A 133 3.78 -6.31 13.87
CA ASP A 133 2.54 -6.05 14.58
C ASP A 133 1.37 -5.99 13.59
N ALA A 134 0.17 -6.29 14.05
CA ALA A 134 -1.07 -6.16 13.28
C ALA A 134 -2.26 -5.89 14.20
N CYS A 135 -3.13 -4.95 13.81
CA CYS A 135 -4.29 -4.60 14.61
C CYS A 135 -5.46 -4.10 13.76
N ASN A 136 -6.66 -4.40 14.22
CA ASN A 136 -7.89 -3.80 13.69
C ASN A 136 -8.16 -2.47 14.39
N LEU A 137 -8.36 -1.41 13.62
CA LEU A 137 -8.69 -0.07 14.12
C LEU A 137 -10.20 0.20 14.08
N SER A 138 -10.92 -0.45 13.18
CA SER A 138 -12.37 -0.34 13.07
C SER A 138 -13.02 -1.65 12.58
N LYS A 139 -14.35 -1.67 12.54
CA LYS A 139 -15.15 -2.80 12.06
C LYS A 139 -15.75 -2.55 10.67
N ASP A 140 -15.24 -1.57 9.93
CA ASP A 140 -15.72 -1.32 8.58
C ASP A 140 -15.35 -2.48 7.63
N THR A 141 -16.05 -2.58 6.50
CA THR A 141 -15.80 -3.60 5.48
C THR A 141 -14.53 -3.26 4.69
N PRO A 142 -13.57 -4.19 4.54
CA PRO A 142 -12.40 -3.96 3.70
C PRO A 142 -12.80 -3.63 2.27
N MET A 143 -12.23 -2.57 1.71
CA MET A 143 -12.45 -2.18 0.32
C MET A 143 -11.74 -3.15 -0.62
N THR A 144 -12.48 -3.79 -1.52
CA THR A 144 -11.89 -4.53 -2.64
C THR A 144 -11.58 -3.59 -3.80
N TYR A 145 -10.62 -3.97 -4.63
CA TYR A 145 -10.30 -3.23 -5.86
C TYR A 145 -11.51 -3.18 -6.82
N SER A 146 -12.32 -4.26 -6.86
CA SER A 146 -13.57 -4.30 -7.61
C SER A 146 -14.60 -3.28 -7.10
N TYR A 147 -14.76 -3.15 -5.78
CA TYR A 147 -15.62 -2.14 -5.17
C TYR A 147 -15.16 -0.72 -5.52
N TYR A 148 -13.85 -0.46 -5.41
CA TYR A 148 -13.26 0.83 -5.76
C TYR A 148 -13.59 1.25 -7.19
N HIS A 149 -13.47 0.34 -8.17
CA HIS A 149 -13.79 0.66 -9.57
C HIS A 149 -15.29 0.77 -9.85
N LYS A 150 -16.11 -0.14 -9.31
CA LYS A 150 -17.54 -0.21 -9.63
C LYS A 150 -18.40 0.78 -8.85
N VAL A 151 -18.09 0.99 -7.58
CA VAL A 151 -18.90 1.80 -6.66
C VAL A 151 -18.29 3.19 -6.45
N VAL A 152 -17.02 3.28 -6.07
CA VAL A 152 -16.32 4.55 -5.89
C VAL A 152 -16.00 5.22 -7.23
N LYS A 153 -15.93 4.42 -8.32
CA LYS A 153 -15.58 4.85 -9.69
C LYS A 153 -14.19 5.50 -9.76
N GLY A 154 -13.27 4.99 -8.95
CA GLY A 154 -11.90 5.44 -8.92
C GLY A 154 -11.10 4.98 -10.15
N SER A 155 -9.98 5.64 -10.40
CA SER A 155 -9.03 5.31 -11.47
C SER A 155 -7.75 4.69 -10.91
N THR A 156 -7.02 3.99 -11.78
CA THR A 156 -5.75 3.35 -11.44
C THR A 156 -4.59 4.22 -11.90
N PRO A 157 -3.63 4.57 -11.02
CA PRO A 157 -2.42 5.28 -11.43
C PRO A 157 -1.59 4.46 -12.44
N LYS A 158 -0.88 5.14 -13.34
CA LYS A 158 -0.01 4.48 -14.35
C LYS A 158 1.07 3.58 -13.73
N ASN A 159 1.48 3.87 -12.51
CA ASN A 159 2.50 3.09 -11.78
C ASN A 159 1.95 1.85 -11.07
N ALA A 160 0.66 1.58 -11.14
CA ALA A 160 0.09 0.39 -10.51
C ALA A 160 0.37 -0.87 -11.36
N PRO A 161 0.62 -2.04 -10.73
CA PRO A 161 0.83 -3.30 -11.44
C PRO A 161 -0.36 -3.69 -12.33
N THR A 162 -1.55 -3.20 -11.99
CA THR A 162 -2.83 -3.50 -12.65
C THR A 162 -3.31 -2.40 -13.59
N TYR A 163 -2.45 -1.44 -13.93
CA TYR A 163 -2.80 -0.39 -14.90
C TYR A 163 -3.15 -1.00 -16.27
N LYS A 164 -4.29 -0.60 -16.81
CA LYS A 164 -4.87 -1.19 -18.03
C LYS A 164 -4.42 -0.52 -19.32
N GLY A 165 -3.75 0.63 -19.23
CA GLY A 165 -3.53 1.51 -20.38
C GLY A 165 -4.82 2.27 -20.77
N ASP A 166 -4.68 3.28 -21.57
CA ASP A 166 -5.78 4.01 -22.22
C ASP A 166 -6.22 3.25 -23.47
#